data_964d7774691fc55d7cb229ddcd433f3f
#
_entry.id   964d7774691fc55d7cb229ddcd433f3f
#
_cell.length_a   1.000
_cell.length_b   1.000
_cell.length_c   1.000
_cell.angle_alpha   90.00
_cell.angle_beta   90.00
_cell.angle_gamma   90.00
#
_symmetry.space_group_name_H-M   'P 1'
#
loop_
_entity.id
_entity.type
_entity.pdbx_description
1 polymer ?
#
loop_
_entity_poly.entity_id
_entity_poly.type
_entity_poly.pdbx_seq_one_letter_code
_entity_poly.pdbx_strand_id
1 'polypeptide(L)'
;QTGSRYQAGEKLVDVNAITALEKAIARWMSKERIPALVDDIHTDARWEMPEAKEAQYSAVLAVPLILGADYQGTLLLLHRQPGTFMVEQAGLVEAAARQISIALSNAEVFNLIRDQSERLGAMLRDQQIEASRSRAILEAVADGVVVTDAKNLVTLFNASAERILELKNADVVGQSLDRFLGLFGRAGRTWSRKIHEWSSSPQTTAETETYSEQISLENGQVVSVHLAPVAWRNDFLGTVSIFRDITHEVQVDRLKSEFVANVSHELRTPMTSIKGYVEIMLMGATGDLTTQQRHFLEVVKTNTERLSVLVNDLLDISRIEAGRVTLSVLPLSLVKIAEEVAADLRRRSSEENKPIRVEVESADWLPPVSGDSERVRQVLTHLVTNGYNYSPENSTVRVKIFPSGEDEIQVDVIDNGIGIEPRDQSRIFQRFSRGDDPLVLETAGTGLGLAISKILVEMHHGRIWFHSSGVRGEGSVFSFTLPVTKVEEGQA
;
A
#
# COMPACT_ATOMS: atom_id res chain seq x y z
N GLN A 1 -16.80 46.64 34.97
CA GLN A 1 -16.64 47.13 36.34
C GLN A 1 -17.73 46.52 37.20
N THR A 2 -17.36 45.60 38.06
CA THR A 2 -18.23 45.01 39.08
C THR A 2 -17.93 45.70 40.40
N GLY A 3 -18.92 46.14 41.12
CA GLY A 3 -18.77 46.75 42.45
C GLY A 3 -19.75 46.09 43.42
N SER A 4 -19.32 45.91 44.67
CA SER A 4 -20.19 45.47 45.75
C SER A 4 -20.40 46.62 46.71
N ARG A 5 -21.66 46.94 47.07
CA ARG A 5 -22.04 48.02 47.96
C ARG A 5 -22.62 47.45 49.23
N TYR A 6 -22.14 47.97 50.40
CA TYR A 6 -22.72 47.72 51.69
C TYR A 6 -23.22 49.04 52.35
N GLN A 7 -24.41 49.00 52.87
CA GLN A 7 -24.91 50.06 53.69
C GLN A 7 -25.07 49.63 55.14
N ALA A 8 -24.59 50.36 56.10
CA ALA A 8 -24.63 49.99 57.51
C ALA A 8 -26.09 49.76 57.99
N GLY A 9 -26.41 48.55 58.37
CA GLY A 9 -27.69 48.07 58.80
C GLY A 9 -28.62 47.40 57.80
N GLU A 10 -28.27 47.40 56.52
CA GLU A 10 -29.05 46.75 55.48
C GLU A 10 -28.16 45.80 54.62
N LYS A 11 -28.76 44.68 54.23
CA LYS A 11 -28.09 43.69 53.37
C LYS A 11 -28.05 44.18 51.93
N LEU A 12 -26.96 43.88 51.26
CA LEU A 12 -26.65 44.21 49.87
C LEU A 12 -27.88 44.39 49.01
N VAL A 13 -27.98 45.53 48.37
CA VAL A 13 -28.91 45.79 47.28
C VAL A 13 -28.11 45.87 45.98
N ASP A 14 -28.61 45.17 45.03
CA ASP A 14 -28.24 45.03 43.64
C ASP A 14 -27.03 45.84 43.10
N VAL A 15 -26.06 45.12 42.56
CA VAL A 15 -24.71 45.59 42.18
C VAL A 15 -24.71 46.36 40.83
N ASN A 16 -25.85 46.55 40.18
CA ASN A 16 -25.86 47.03 38.79
C ASN A 16 -25.85 48.56 38.60
N ALA A 17 -25.87 49.35 39.65
CA ALA A 17 -25.86 50.79 39.53
C ALA A 17 -24.71 51.46 40.30
N ILE A 18 -23.47 51.32 39.73
CA ILE A 18 -22.36 52.19 40.15
C ILE A 18 -22.73 53.64 39.74
N THR A 19 -22.83 54.52 40.70
CA THR A 19 -23.18 55.96 40.46
C THR A 19 -22.08 56.66 39.62
N ALA A 20 -22.42 57.75 38.97
CA ALA A 20 -21.44 58.51 38.21
C ALA A 20 -20.30 59.02 39.12
N LEU A 21 -20.58 59.33 40.35
CA LEU A 21 -19.58 59.67 41.38
C LEU A 21 -18.60 58.53 41.68
N GLU A 22 -19.10 57.33 41.95
CA GLU A 22 -18.26 56.18 42.25
C GLU A 22 -17.31 55.82 41.08
N LYS A 23 -17.80 55.97 39.84
CA LYS A 23 -16.99 55.83 38.64
C LYS A 23 -15.89 56.87 38.51
N ALA A 24 -16.24 58.13 38.83
CA ALA A 24 -15.30 59.22 38.78
C ALA A 24 -14.18 59.04 39.84
N ILE A 25 -14.55 58.68 41.08
CA ILE A 25 -13.60 58.42 42.14
C ILE A 25 -12.71 57.23 41.78
N ALA A 26 -13.27 56.15 41.29
CA ALA A 26 -12.48 54.96 40.87
C ALA A 26 -11.51 55.30 39.73
N ARG A 27 -11.91 56.15 38.78
CA ARG A 27 -11.03 56.61 37.68
C ARG A 27 -9.88 57.47 38.23
N TRP A 28 -10.17 58.40 39.19
CA TRP A 28 -9.14 59.20 39.83
C TRP A 28 -8.15 58.28 40.60
N MET A 29 -8.66 57.35 41.40
CA MET A 29 -7.87 56.41 42.18
C MET A 29 -6.98 55.52 41.31
N SER A 30 -7.46 55.11 40.13
CA SER A 30 -6.66 54.32 39.18
C SER A 30 -5.45 55.07 38.63
N LYS A 31 -5.56 56.40 38.55
CA LYS A 31 -4.50 57.29 38.06
C LYS A 31 -3.53 57.68 39.16
N GLU A 32 -4.04 58.23 40.27
CA GLU A 32 -3.21 58.80 41.34
C GLU A 32 -2.66 57.71 42.31
N ARG A 33 -3.38 56.61 42.49
CA ARG A 33 -3.00 55.47 43.33
C ARG A 33 -2.62 55.78 44.76
N ILE A 34 -3.17 56.85 45.34
CA ILE A 34 -2.96 57.30 46.72
C ILE A 34 -4.31 57.36 47.44
N PRO A 35 -4.36 57.10 48.75
CA PRO A 35 -5.56 57.25 49.53
C PRO A 35 -6.07 58.71 49.48
N ALA A 36 -7.39 58.87 49.38
CA ALA A 36 -8.03 60.17 49.42
C ALA A 36 -9.01 60.25 50.59
N LEU A 37 -8.71 61.11 51.53
CA LEU A 37 -9.60 61.53 52.58
C LEU A 37 -10.20 62.95 52.18
N VAL A 38 -11.51 63.04 52.09
CA VAL A 38 -12.25 64.20 51.65
C VAL A 38 -13.33 64.52 52.67
N ASP A 39 -13.18 65.66 53.36
CA ASP A 39 -14.14 66.12 54.40
C ASP A 39 -15.45 66.45 53.79
N ASP A 40 -15.44 67.25 52.67
CA ASP A 40 -16.64 67.60 51.91
C ASP A 40 -16.34 67.63 50.40
N ILE A 41 -16.90 66.67 49.67
CA ILE A 41 -16.67 66.50 48.24
C ILE A 41 -17.22 67.67 47.42
N HIS A 42 -18.19 68.44 47.97
CA HIS A 42 -18.78 69.56 47.28
C HIS A 42 -17.88 70.84 47.29
N THR A 43 -16.91 70.90 48.19
CA THR A 43 -15.98 72.01 48.37
C THR A 43 -14.54 71.71 48.09
N ASP A 44 -14.17 70.42 47.95
CA ASP A 44 -12.79 69.94 47.68
C ASP A 44 -12.41 70.20 46.24
N ALA A 45 -11.36 70.97 45.98
CA ALA A 45 -10.86 71.33 44.68
C ALA A 45 -10.41 70.11 43.78
N ARG A 46 -10.15 68.98 44.39
CA ARG A 46 -9.82 67.74 43.65
C ARG A 46 -10.99 67.13 42.89
N TRP A 47 -12.22 67.51 43.29
CA TRP A 47 -13.49 66.93 42.83
C TRP A 47 -14.40 67.97 42.17
N GLU A 48 -13.86 68.94 41.42
CA GLU A 48 -14.60 69.94 40.65
C GLU A 48 -15.32 69.35 39.42
N MET A 49 -16.16 68.34 39.66
CA MET A 49 -16.92 67.69 38.62
C MET A 49 -18.43 67.76 38.92
N PRO A 50 -19.28 67.70 37.88
CA PRO A 50 -20.73 67.81 38.07
C PRO A 50 -21.28 66.74 39.00
N GLU A 51 -20.77 65.53 38.90
CA GLU A 51 -21.19 64.39 39.68
C GLU A 51 -20.90 64.51 41.18
N ALA A 52 -19.88 65.27 41.55
CA ALA A 52 -19.59 65.62 42.95
C ALA A 52 -20.58 66.65 43.50
N LYS A 53 -20.96 67.61 42.71
CA LYS A 53 -21.92 68.69 43.13
C LYS A 53 -23.33 68.18 43.36
N GLU A 54 -23.75 67.14 42.67
CA GLU A 54 -25.07 66.48 42.79
C GLU A 54 -25.09 65.30 43.74
N ALA A 55 -23.95 65.01 44.37
CA ALA A 55 -23.80 63.79 45.22
C ALA A 55 -24.62 63.91 46.49
N GLN A 56 -25.27 62.88 46.96
CA GLN A 56 -25.94 62.72 48.22
C GLN A 56 -24.99 62.58 49.45
N TYR A 57 -23.70 62.32 49.16
CA TYR A 57 -22.66 62.06 50.12
C TYR A 57 -21.68 63.23 50.18
N SER A 58 -21.31 63.66 51.38
CA SER A 58 -20.37 64.77 51.57
C SER A 58 -18.99 64.31 51.91
N ALA A 59 -18.81 63.35 52.84
CA ALA A 59 -17.51 62.85 53.21
C ALA A 59 -17.16 61.55 52.40
N VAL A 60 -15.94 61.53 51.92
CA VAL A 60 -15.41 60.39 51.15
C VAL A 60 -14.07 59.95 51.67
N LEU A 61 -13.92 58.63 51.90
CA LEU A 61 -12.65 57.98 52.13
C LEU A 61 -12.46 56.90 51.06
N ALA A 62 -11.56 57.15 50.14
CA ALA A 62 -11.21 56.21 49.03
C ALA A 62 -9.79 55.68 49.21
N VAL A 63 -9.67 54.39 49.09
CA VAL A 63 -8.35 53.70 49.21
C VAL A 63 -8.16 52.76 48.02
N PRO A 64 -7.04 52.88 47.29
CA PRO A 64 -6.78 51.96 46.18
C PRO A 64 -6.49 50.56 46.66
N LEU A 65 -7.03 49.60 45.98
CA LEU A 65 -6.67 48.19 46.09
C LEU A 65 -5.49 47.93 45.16
N ILE A 66 -4.27 47.85 45.67
CA ILE A 66 -3.04 47.70 44.90
C ILE A 66 -2.29 46.46 45.35
N LEU A 67 -1.78 45.66 44.42
CA LEU A 67 -0.86 44.58 44.62
C LEU A 67 0.38 44.82 43.79
N GLY A 68 1.54 45.06 44.41
CA GLY A 68 2.74 45.50 43.70
C GLY A 68 2.54 46.79 42.91
N ALA A 69 2.61 46.74 41.60
CA ALA A 69 2.33 47.85 40.67
C ALA A 69 0.92 47.86 40.09
N ASP A 70 0.14 46.81 40.33
CA ASP A 70 -1.16 46.63 39.67
C ASP A 70 -2.31 47.17 40.53
N TYR A 71 -3.11 48.05 39.90
CA TYR A 71 -4.33 48.54 40.48
C TYR A 71 -5.48 47.56 40.20
N GLN A 72 -6.02 46.97 41.29
CA GLN A 72 -7.11 45.99 41.22
C GLN A 72 -8.50 46.65 41.44
N GLY A 73 -8.56 47.78 42.11
CA GLY A 73 -9.83 48.43 42.36
C GLY A 73 -9.75 49.56 43.38
N THR A 74 -10.87 49.98 43.90
CA THR A 74 -10.99 51.02 44.95
C THR A 74 -11.91 50.52 46.05
N LEU A 75 -11.47 50.63 47.31
CA LEU A 75 -12.31 50.55 48.50
C LEU A 75 -12.82 51.97 48.78
N LEU A 76 -14.13 52.16 48.74
CA LEU A 76 -14.77 53.46 48.84
C LEU A 76 -15.73 53.43 50.03
N LEU A 77 -15.58 54.44 50.95
CA LEU A 77 -16.50 54.69 52.02
C LEU A 77 -17.09 56.08 51.81
N LEU A 78 -18.42 56.20 51.93
CA LEU A 78 -19.20 57.42 51.70
C LEU A 78 -20.05 57.68 52.89
N HIS A 79 -20.12 58.98 53.32
CA HIS A 79 -21.00 59.39 54.39
C HIS A 79 -21.70 60.75 54.04
N ARG A 80 -22.93 60.97 54.55
CA ARG A 80 -23.73 62.14 54.21
C ARG A 80 -23.30 63.40 54.94
N GLN A 81 -22.68 63.24 56.13
CA GLN A 81 -22.23 64.42 56.94
C GLN A 81 -20.76 64.69 56.60
N PRO A 82 -20.39 65.97 56.38
CA PRO A 82 -19.00 66.33 56.13
C PRO A 82 -18.14 66.13 57.40
N GLY A 83 -16.83 65.88 57.20
CA GLY A 83 -15.88 65.70 58.25
C GLY A 83 -16.03 64.40 59.10
N THR A 84 -16.81 63.43 58.61
CA THR A 84 -17.07 62.16 59.36
C THR A 84 -15.87 61.24 59.48
N PHE A 85 -14.96 61.23 58.50
CA PHE A 85 -13.82 60.37 58.51
C PHE A 85 -12.57 60.99 59.09
N MET A 86 -11.91 60.33 60.04
CA MET A 86 -10.71 60.85 60.71
C MET A 86 -9.43 60.17 60.04
N VAL A 87 -8.28 60.84 60.16
CA VAL A 87 -7.01 60.37 59.57
C VAL A 87 -6.63 59.03 60.13
N GLU A 88 -6.92 58.71 61.39
CA GLU A 88 -6.66 57.44 62.02
C GLU A 88 -7.49 56.32 61.39
N GLN A 89 -8.71 56.60 60.99
CA GLN A 89 -9.55 55.64 60.28
C GLN A 89 -9.06 55.39 58.86
N ALA A 90 -8.46 56.37 58.21
CA ALA A 90 -7.88 56.22 56.87
C ALA A 90 -6.74 55.13 56.90
N GLY A 91 -5.87 55.13 57.92
CA GLY A 91 -4.84 54.15 58.07
C GLY A 91 -5.36 52.69 58.28
N LEU A 92 -6.48 52.57 59.04
CA LEU A 92 -7.15 51.29 59.23
C LEU A 92 -7.75 50.75 57.94
N VAL A 93 -8.42 51.59 57.17
CA VAL A 93 -9.02 51.25 55.89
C VAL A 93 -7.97 50.91 54.84
N GLU A 94 -6.82 51.60 54.87
CA GLU A 94 -5.69 51.25 54.01
C GLU A 94 -5.08 49.88 54.35
N ALA A 95 -4.96 49.55 55.65
CA ALA A 95 -4.53 48.20 56.03
C ALA A 95 -5.52 47.11 55.58
N ALA A 96 -6.84 47.40 55.74
CA ALA A 96 -7.88 46.48 55.22
C ALA A 96 -7.85 46.35 53.69
N ALA A 97 -7.63 47.47 52.97
CA ALA A 97 -7.51 47.44 51.52
C ALA A 97 -6.35 46.58 51.01
N ARG A 98 -5.19 46.63 51.72
CA ARG A 98 -4.06 45.76 51.41
C ARG A 98 -4.42 44.29 51.61
N GLN A 99 -5.10 43.91 52.70
CA GLN A 99 -5.54 42.53 52.93
C GLN A 99 -6.54 42.05 51.89
N ILE A 100 -7.48 42.93 51.48
CA ILE A 100 -8.44 42.64 50.42
C ILE A 100 -7.70 42.38 49.09
N SER A 101 -6.72 43.24 48.72
CA SER A 101 -5.93 43.06 47.50
C SER A 101 -5.20 41.72 47.50
N ILE A 102 -4.57 41.31 48.57
CA ILE A 102 -3.91 40.00 48.72
C ILE A 102 -4.92 38.85 48.58
N ALA A 103 -6.08 38.98 49.25
CA ALA A 103 -7.10 37.94 49.19
C ALA A 103 -7.68 37.77 47.76
N LEU A 104 -7.92 38.86 47.04
CA LEU A 104 -8.38 38.85 45.64
C LEU A 104 -7.36 38.19 44.73
N SER A 105 -6.08 38.56 44.83
CA SER A 105 -5.01 37.97 44.05
C SER A 105 -4.85 36.47 44.33
N ASN A 106 -4.92 36.08 45.58
CA ASN A 106 -4.84 34.64 45.95
C ASN A 106 -6.02 33.88 45.34
N ALA A 107 -7.21 34.44 45.34
CA ALA A 107 -8.38 33.79 44.71
C ALA A 107 -8.23 33.65 43.18
N GLU A 108 -7.68 34.67 42.52
CA GLU A 108 -7.41 34.61 41.06
C GLU A 108 -6.35 33.56 40.75
N VAL A 109 -5.24 33.52 41.46
CA VAL A 109 -4.18 32.51 41.29
C VAL A 109 -4.71 31.09 41.54
N PHE A 110 -5.52 30.94 42.60
CA PHE A 110 -6.13 29.64 42.88
C PHE A 110 -7.05 29.15 41.75
N ASN A 111 -7.88 30.02 41.22
CA ASN A 111 -8.76 29.69 40.10
C ASN A 111 -7.97 29.33 38.83
N LEU A 112 -6.88 30.06 38.53
CA LEU A 112 -6.00 29.78 37.41
C LEU A 112 -5.34 28.39 37.53
N ILE A 113 -4.79 28.09 38.73
CA ILE A 113 -4.15 26.79 39.01
C ILE A 113 -5.16 25.64 38.84
N ARG A 114 -6.38 25.83 39.36
CA ARG A 114 -7.45 24.85 39.26
C ARG A 114 -7.81 24.59 37.77
N ASP A 115 -8.01 25.64 37.00
CA ASP A 115 -8.34 25.53 35.56
C ASP A 115 -7.24 24.84 34.76
N GLN A 116 -5.96 25.18 35.02
CA GLN A 116 -4.82 24.50 34.39
C GLN A 116 -4.72 23.02 34.80
N SER A 117 -4.98 22.70 36.07
CA SER A 117 -4.96 21.31 36.54
C SER A 117 -6.07 20.47 35.90
N GLU A 118 -7.26 21.03 35.74
CA GLU A 118 -8.37 20.37 35.05
C GLU A 118 -8.07 20.12 33.58
N ARG A 119 -7.48 21.11 32.86
CA ARG A 119 -7.07 20.98 31.46
C ARG A 119 -5.97 19.94 31.28
N LEU A 120 -4.96 19.97 32.15
CA LEU A 120 -3.88 18.96 32.10
C LEU A 120 -4.43 17.55 32.37
N GLY A 121 -5.32 17.40 33.34
CA GLY A 121 -5.96 16.13 33.64
C GLY A 121 -6.82 15.59 32.48
N ALA A 122 -7.52 16.49 31.74
CA ALA A 122 -8.25 16.11 30.56
C ALA A 122 -7.31 15.65 29.43
N MET A 123 -6.25 16.42 29.15
CA MET A 123 -5.26 16.08 28.10
C MET A 123 -4.55 14.74 28.38
N LEU A 124 -4.18 14.47 29.64
CA LEU A 124 -3.57 13.19 30.01
C LEU A 124 -4.54 12.01 29.81
N ARG A 125 -5.82 12.19 30.15
CA ARG A 125 -6.85 11.17 29.92
C ARG A 125 -7.03 10.89 28.44
N ASP A 126 -7.12 11.92 27.61
CA ASP A 126 -7.28 11.76 26.16
C ASP A 126 -6.07 11.04 25.55
N GLN A 127 -4.85 11.42 25.94
CA GLN A 127 -3.64 10.68 25.52
C GLN A 127 -3.65 9.21 25.94
N GLN A 128 -4.11 8.93 27.17
CA GLN A 128 -4.14 7.56 27.68
C GLN A 128 -5.19 6.70 26.97
N ILE A 129 -6.34 7.30 26.63
CA ILE A 129 -7.38 6.66 25.82
C ILE A 129 -6.86 6.35 24.42
N GLU A 130 -6.21 7.31 23.77
CA GLU A 130 -5.68 7.15 22.42
C GLU A 130 -4.57 6.08 22.37
N ALA A 131 -3.63 6.10 23.31
CA ALA A 131 -2.60 5.07 23.43
C ALA A 131 -3.20 3.69 23.67
N SER A 132 -4.21 3.58 24.57
CA SER A 132 -4.90 2.32 24.85
C SER A 132 -5.67 1.81 23.63
N ARG A 133 -6.32 2.71 22.88
CA ARG A 133 -7.03 2.40 21.64
C ARG A 133 -6.07 1.87 20.57
N SER A 134 -4.95 2.56 20.35
CA SER A 134 -3.93 2.13 19.38
C SER A 134 -3.38 0.76 19.72
N ARG A 135 -3.10 0.51 21.00
CA ARG A 135 -2.64 -0.80 21.49
C ARG A 135 -3.69 -1.89 21.26
N ALA A 136 -4.96 -1.63 21.60
CA ALA A 136 -6.05 -2.58 21.39
C ALA A 136 -6.25 -2.93 19.90
N ILE A 137 -6.08 -1.94 19.01
CA ILE A 137 -6.14 -2.18 17.56
C ILE A 137 -5.00 -3.12 17.13
N LEU A 138 -3.76 -2.86 17.55
CA LEU A 138 -2.61 -3.71 17.21
C LEU A 138 -2.73 -5.13 17.77
N GLU A 139 -3.33 -5.31 18.96
CA GLU A 139 -3.62 -6.63 19.52
C GLU A 139 -4.73 -7.38 18.78
N ALA A 140 -5.68 -6.67 18.18
CA ALA A 140 -6.81 -7.26 17.43
C ALA A 140 -6.43 -7.64 15.98
N VAL A 141 -5.29 -7.16 15.45
CA VAL A 141 -4.82 -7.51 14.12
C VAL A 141 -4.46 -8.99 14.06
N ALA A 142 -4.94 -9.69 13.03
CA ALA A 142 -4.67 -11.11 12.83
C ALA A 142 -3.20 -11.39 12.49
N ASP A 143 -2.53 -10.43 11.85
CA ASP A 143 -1.11 -10.52 11.51
C ASP A 143 -0.24 -10.26 12.74
N GLY A 144 0.89 -10.94 12.84
CA GLY A 144 1.90 -10.69 13.85
C GLY A 144 2.57 -9.34 13.60
N VAL A 145 2.57 -8.47 14.61
CA VAL A 145 3.23 -7.15 14.53
C VAL A 145 4.36 -7.10 15.54
N VAL A 146 5.55 -6.78 15.05
CA VAL A 146 6.75 -6.56 15.85
C VAL A 146 7.30 -5.18 15.54
N VAL A 147 7.50 -4.35 16.55
CA VAL A 147 8.08 -3.02 16.39
C VAL A 147 9.37 -2.94 17.21
N THR A 148 10.42 -2.37 16.60
CA THR A 148 11.68 -2.09 17.28
C THR A 148 11.91 -0.59 17.38
N ASP A 149 12.73 -0.19 18.34
CA ASP A 149 13.25 1.17 18.43
C ASP A 149 14.51 1.35 17.54
N ALA A 150 15.08 2.56 17.55
CA ALA A 150 16.29 2.89 16.81
C ALA A 150 17.54 2.09 17.24
N LYS A 151 17.50 1.42 18.38
CA LYS A 151 18.56 0.53 18.89
C LYS A 151 18.29 -0.94 18.60
N ASN A 152 17.29 -1.23 17.75
CA ASN A 152 16.84 -2.58 17.42
C ASN A 152 16.29 -3.37 18.63
N LEU A 153 15.83 -2.68 19.69
CA LEU A 153 15.15 -3.31 20.82
C LEU A 153 13.65 -3.43 20.50
N VAL A 154 13.08 -4.60 20.74
CA VAL A 154 11.65 -4.84 20.53
C VAL A 154 10.83 -4.05 21.55
N THR A 155 9.98 -3.16 21.06
CA THR A 155 9.09 -2.30 21.86
C THR A 155 7.65 -2.77 21.86
N LEU A 156 7.23 -3.48 20.81
CA LEU A 156 5.90 -4.04 20.66
C LEU A 156 5.98 -5.43 20.02
N PHE A 157 5.23 -6.35 20.59
CA PHE A 157 5.07 -7.72 20.12
C PHE A 157 3.64 -8.15 20.44
N ASN A 158 2.74 -8.19 19.43
CA ASN A 158 1.31 -8.43 19.65
C ASN A 158 0.99 -9.93 19.84
N ALA A 159 -0.23 -10.23 20.26
CA ALA A 159 -0.68 -11.60 20.52
C ALA A 159 -0.64 -12.50 19.25
N SER A 160 -0.78 -11.93 18.06
CA SER A 160 -0.65 -12.68 16.80
C SER A 160 0.80 -13.05 16.50
N ALA A 161 1.77 -12.16 16.82
CA ALA A 161 3.19 -12.48 16.72
C ALA A 161 3.58 -13.59 17.70
N GLU A 162 3.02 -13.61 18.92
CA GLU A 162 3.25 -14.73 19.85
C GLU A 162 2.82 -16.08 19.28
N ARG A 163 1.64 -16.11 18.63
CA ARG A 163 1.09 -17.35 18.04
C ARG A 163 1.85 -17.81 16.81
N ILE A 164 2.22 -16.87 15.91
CA ILE A 164 2.88 -17.18 14.64
C ILE A 164 4.34 -17.59 14.87
N LEU A 165 5.03 -16.89 15.76
CA LEU A 165 6.46 -17.09 15.99
C LEU A 165 6.76 -18.04 17.16
N GLU A 166 5.72 -18.49 17.88
CA GLU A 166 5.82 -19.35 19.06
C GLU A 166 6.74 -18.79 20.16
N LEU A 167 6.78 -17.46 20.30
CA LEU A 167 7.55 -16.73 21.29
C LEU A 167 6.61 -15.99 22.23
N LYS A 168 6.97 -15.87 23.50
CA LYS A 168 6.18 -15.11 24.47
C LYS A 168 6.60 -13.64 24.48
N ASN A 169 5.64 -12.73 24.50
CA ASN A 169 5.87 -11.28 24.61
C ASN A 169 6.85 -10.92 25.74
N ALA A 170 6.71 -11.55 26.90
CA ALA A 170 7.57 -11.31 28.06
C ALA A 170 9.06 -11.65 27.82
N ASP A 171 9.35 -12.58 26.91
CA ASP A 171 10.72 -13.00 26.59
C ASP A 171 11.34 -12.16 25.47
N VAL A 172 10.51 -11.46 24.69
CA VAL A 172 10.91 -10.74 23.46
C VAL A 172 10.97 -9.24 23.67
N VAL A 173 10.00 -8.64 24.33
CA VAL A 173 9.94 -7.19 24.56
C VAL A 173 11.12 -6.73 25.43
N GLY A 174 11.81 -5.69 24.97
CA GLY A 174 13.03 -5.16 25.59
C GLY A 174 14.33 -5.90 25.22
N GLN A 175 14.23 -6.97 24.41
CA GLN A 175 15.41 -7.66 23.87
C GLN A 175 15.74 -7.15 22.46
N SER A 176 17.01 -7.31 22.05
CA SER A 176 17.39 -7.04 20.67
C SER A 176 16.75 -8.06 19.72
N LEU A 177 16.19 -7.58 18.61
CA LEU A 177 15.63 -8.43 17.55
C LEU A 177 16.68 -9.41 17.00
N ASP A 178 17.95 -9.02 16.96
CA ASP A 178 19.07 -9.85 16.46
C ASP A 178 19.16 -11.21 17.19
N ARG A 179 18.73 -11.27 18.43
CA ARG A 179 18.71 -12.52 19.21
C ARG A 179 17.78 -13.57 18.61
N PHE A 180 16.72 -13.14 17.93
CA PHE A 180 15.67 -13.99 17.38
C PHE A 180 15.83 -14.24 15.89
N LEU A 181 16.69 -13.49 15.19
CA LEU A 181 16.88 -13.61 13.73
C LEU A 181 17.39 -14.98 13.30
N GLY A 182 18.04 -15.73 14.19
CA GLY A 182 18.46 -17.10 13.94
C GLY A 182 17.31 -18.06 13.62
N LEU A 183 16.12 -17.82 14.15
CA LEU A 183 14.90 -18.60 13.90
C LEU A 183 14.43 -18.49 12.43
N PHE A 184 14.84 -17.47 11.73
CA PHE A 184 14.43 -17.15 10.35
C PHE A 184 15.49 -17.54 9.30
N GLY A 185 16.53 -18.29 9.69
CA GLY A 185 17.56 -18.83 8.79
C GLY A 185 18.27 -17.76 7.95
N ARG A 186 18.21 -17.90 6.60
CA ARG A 186 18.85 -16.94 5.68
C ARG A 186 18.13 -15.57 5.70
N ALA A 187 16.82 -15.56 5.80
CA ALA A 187 16.01 -14.35 5.84
C ALA A 187 16.40 -13.46 7.02
N GLY A 188 16.63 -14.03 8.20
CA GLY A 188 17.07 -13.27 9.37
C GLY A 188 18.36 -12.49 9.15
N ARG A 189 19.34 -13.04 8.41
CA ARG A 189 20.57 -12.32 8.05
C ARG A 189 20.33 -11.14 7.10
N THR A 190 19.42 -11.31 6.16
CA THR A 190 19.04 -10.23 5.24
C THR A 190 18.32 -9.12 5.98
N TRP A 191 17.42 -9.47 6.91
CA TRP A 191 16.71 -8.49 7.75
C TRP A 191 17.66 -7.69 8.64
N SER A 192 18.57 -8.36 9.35
CA SER A 192 19.58 -7.68 10.17
C SER A 192 20.36 -6.66 9.34
N ARG A 193 20.78 -7.04 8.15
CA ARG A 193 21.49 -6.15 7.24
C ARG A 193 20.64 -4.94 6.84
N LYS A 194 19.38 -5.17 6.42
CA LYS A 194 18.46 -4.09 6.03
C LYS A 194 18.17 -3.14 7.19
N ILE A 195 17.93 -3.66 8.37
CA ILE A 195 17.73 -2.85 9.58
C ILE A 195 18.97 -2.00 9.89
N HIS A 196 20.16 -2.56 9.77
CA HIS A 196 21.41 -1.81 9.96
C HIS A 196 21.63 -0.75 8.88
N GLU A 197 21.32 -1.03 7.62
CA GLU A 197 21.36 -0.05 6.53
C GLU A 197 20.45 1.14 6.84
N TRP A 198 19.22 0.89 7.24
CA TRP A 198 18.25 1.95 7.59
C TRP A 198 18.66 2.74 8.83
N SER A 199 19.18 2.09 9.84
CA SER A 199 19.66 2.78 11.05
C SER A 199 20.89 3.65 10.80
N SER A 200 21.75 3.27 9.84
CA SER A 200 23.00 3.97 9.55
C SER A 200 22.85 5.15 8.57
N SER A 201 21.79 5.16 7.76
CA SER A 201 21.57 6.18 6.72
C SER A 201 20.10 6.65 6.68
N PRO A 202 19.62 7.34 7.72
CA PRO A 202 18.21 7.76 7.81
C PRO A 202 17.73 8.66 6.69
N GLN A 203 18.64 9.46 6.09
CA GLN A 203 18.28 10.44 5.07
C GLN A 203 17.96 9.83 3.70
N THR A 204 18.43 8.63 3.40
CA THR A 204 18.19 7.93 2.14
C THR A 204 16.95 7.04 2.20
N THR A 205 16.44 6.76 3.39
CA THR A 205 15.42 5.73 3.67
C THR A 205 14.00 6.29 3.81
N ALA A 206 13.84 7.62 3.80
CA ALA A 206 12.55 8.30 4.06
C ALA A 206 11.48 8.07 2.97
N GLU A 207 11.83 7.54 1.81
CA GLU A 207 10.90 7.25 0.72
C GLU A 207 11.00 5.77 0.28
N THR A 208 10.17 4.90 0.90
CA THR A 208 9.57 3.71 0.27
C THR A 208 10.40 2.43 0.10
N GLU A 209 11.49 2.16 0.77
CA GLU A 209 12.04 0.79 0.74
C GLU A 209 11.36 -0.11 1.76
N THR A 210 10.38 -0.89 1.31
CA THR A 210 9.86 -2.03 2.08
C THR A 210 10.56 -3.30 1.63
N TYR A 211 10.90 -4.17 2.59
CA TYR A 211 11.40 -5.50 2.30
C TYR A 211 10.29 -6.53 2.51
N SER A 212 10.13 -7.45 1.57
CA SER A 212 9.14 -8.53 1.67
C SER A 212 9.76 -9.85 1.28
N GLU A 213 9.52 -10.90 2.09
CA GLU A 213 9.98 -12.27 1.83
C GLU A 213 9.00 -13.29 2.40
N GLN A 214 8.95 -14.47 1.78
CA GLN A 214 8.24 -15.63 2.31
C GLN A 214 9.24 -16.58 2.95
N ILE A 215 8.96 -17.00 4.18
CA ILE A 215 9.80 -17.91 4.95
C ILE A 215 9.01 -19.13 5.42
N SER A 216 9.69 -20.27 5.47
CA SER A 216 9.16 -21.47 6.13
C SER A 216 9.77 -21.58 7.52
N LEU A 217 8.92 -21.62 8.54
CA LEU A 217 9.34 -21.83 9.92
C LEU A 217 9.58 -23.34 10.19
N GLU A 218 10.31 -23.64 11.26
CA GLU A 218 10.62 -25.02 11.64
C GLU A 218 9.38 -25.85 11.97
N ASN A 219 8.30 -25.23 12.43
CA ASN A 219 7.00 -25.86 12.70
C ASN A 219 6.19 -26.17 11.42
N GLY A 220 6.72 -25.87 10.24
CA GLY A 220 6.07 -26.11 8.94
C GLY A 220 5.12 -25.02 8.49
N GLN A 221 4.93 -23.95 9.26
CA GLN A 221 4.18 -22.77 8.84
C GLN A 221 4.96 -21.99 7.78
N VAL A 222 4.23 -21.39 6.83
CA VAL A 222 4.78 -20.46 5.85
C VAL A 222 4.28 -19.05 6.19
N VAL A 223 5.23 -18.16 6.41
CA VAL A 223 4.93 -16.79 6.84
C VAL A 223 5.45 -15.80 5.81
N SER A 224 4.58 -14.88 5.38
CA SER A 224 4.98 -13.70 4.62
C SER A 224 5.39 -12.60 5.58
N VAL A 225 6.58 -12.08 5.40
CA VAL A 225 7.14 -11.02 6.25
C VAL A 225 7.30 -9.75 5.45
N HIS A 226 6.79 -8.65 6.02
CA HIS A 226 6.99 -7.32 5.50
C HIS A 226 7.73 -6.49 6.55
N LEU A 227 8.84 -5.92 6.17
CA LEU A 227 9.67 -5.07 7.01
C LEU A 227 9.71 -3.67 6.44
N ALA A 228 9.44 -2.67 7.27
CA ALA A 228 9.48 -1.26 6.89
C ALA A 228 10.18 -0.42 7.97
N PRO A 229 10.93 0.62 7.60
CA PRO A 229 11.48 1.58 8.55
C PRO A 229 10.37 2.52 9.05
N VAL A 230 10.50 2.95 10.30
CA VAL A 230 9.66 3.99 10.90
C VAL A 230 10.54 5.22 11.14
N ALA A 231 10.19 6.35 10.52
CA ALA A 231 10.91 7.60 10.67
C ALA A 231 9.96 8.75 11.01
N TRP A 232 10.46 9.76 11.72
CA TRP A 232 9.76 11.00 12.00
C TRP A 232 10.69 12.19 11.77
N ARG A 233 10.30 13.12 10.89
CA ARG A 233 11.09 14.33 10.55
C ARG A 233 12.55 14.04 10.22
N ASN A 234 12.88 13.00 9.49
CA ASN A 234 14.24 12.52 9.16
C ASN A 234 14.97 11.75 10.28
N ASP A 235 14.39 11.56 11.45
CA ASP A 235 14.99 10.73 12.48
C ASP A 235 14.45 9.29 12.36
N PHE A 236 15.35 8.32 12.30
CA PHE A 236 14.98 6.90 12.34
C PHE A 236 14.51 6.53 13.74
N LEU A 237 13.26 6.10 13.86
CA LEU A 237 12.65 5.70 15.12
C LEU A 237 12.76 4.20 15.38
N GLY A 238 12.94 3.41 14.32
CA GLY A 238 12.98 1.96 14.42
C GLY A 238 12.37 1.27 13.19
N THR A 239 11.93 0.03 13.36
CA THR A 239 11.30 -0.75 12.27
C THR A 239 9.98 -1.36 12.71
N VAL A 240 9.11 -1.58 11.74
CA VAL A 240 7.92 -2.40 11.90
C VAL A 240 8.05 -3.65 11.02
N SER A 241 7.83 -4.82 11.61
CA SER A 241 7.80 -6.10 10.92
C SER A 241 6.40 -6.69 11.05
N ILE A 242 5.79 -7.06 9.91
CA ILE A 242 4.47 -7.69 9.86
C ILE A 242 4.66 -9.13 9.40
N PHE A 243 4.15 -10.08 10.17
CA PHE A 243 4.20 -11.51 9.93
C PHE A 243 2.80 -12.03 9.63
N ARG A 244 2.55 -12.43 8.40
CA ARG A 244 1.28 -12.99 7.97
C ARG A 244 1.42 -14.48 7.75
N ASP A 245 0.64 -15.29 8.47
CA ASP A 245 0.56 -16.72 8.20
C ASP A 245 -0.20 -16.94 6.88
N ILE A 246 0.52 -17.48 5.89
CA ILE A 246 0.02 -17.82 4.56
C ILE A 246 0.07 -19.33 4.31
N THR A 247 0.16 -20.12 5.37
CA THR A 247 0.30 -21.60 5.27
C THR A 247 -0.86 -22.20 4.51
N HIS A 248 -2.07 -21.77 4.80
CA HIS A 248 -3.27 -22.27 4.13
C HIS A 248 -3.28 -21.93 2.64
N GLU A 249 -2.97 -20.68 2.29
CA GLU A 249 -2.88 -20.23 0.90
C GLU A 249 -1.85 -21.03 0.09
N VAL A 250 -0.66 -21.22 0.66
CA VAL A 250 0.43 -21.99 0.03
C VAL A 250 0.05 -23.46 -0.08
N GLN A 251 -0.61 -24.04 0.93
CA GLN A 251 -1.07 -25.43 0.87
C GLN A 251 -2.14 -25.64 -0.20
N VAL A 252 -3.12 -24.73 -0.29
CA VAL A 252 -4.17 -24.78 -1.34
C VAL A 252 -3.54 -24.70 -2.73
N ASP A 253 -2.62 -23.79 -2.94
CA ASP A 253 -1.92 -23.65 -4.23
C ASP A 253 -1.09 -24.90 -4.57
N ARG A 254 -0.43 -25.48 -3.56
CA ARG A 254 0.30 -26.73 -3.72
C ARG A 254 -0.60 -27.90 -4.10
N LEU A 255 -1.71 -28.08 -3.35
CA LEU A 255 -2.69 -29.14 -3.63
C LEU A 255 -3.33 -28.98 -5.01
N LYS A 256 -3.66 -27.75 -5.42
CA LYS A 256 -4.15 -27.45 -6.77
C LYS A 256 -3.15 -27.88 -7.84
N SER A 257 -1.87 -27.55 -7.65
CA SER A 257 -0.80 -27.91 -8.57
C SER A 257 -0.55 -29.42 -8.64
N GLU A 258 -0.55 -30.10 -7.49
CA GLU A 258 -0.42 -31.56 -7.40
C GLU A 258 -1.61 -32.28 -8.04
N PHE A 259 -2.83 -31.78 -7.82
CA PHE A 259 -4.03 -32.31 -8.45
C PHE A 259 -3.95 -32.22 -9.97
N VAL A 260 -3.61 -31.04 -10.52
CA VAL A 260 -3.47 -30.87 -11.98
C VAL A 260 -2.38 -31.77 -12.55
N ALA A 261 -1.24 -31.91 -11.87
CA ALA A 261 -0.15 -32.78 -12.30
C ALA A 261 -0.57 -34.26 -12.33
N ASN A 262 -1.24 -34.73 -11.29
CA ASN A 262 -1.69 -36.12 -11.19
C ASN A 262 -2.77 -36.43 -12.24
N VAL A 263 -3.80 -35.58 -12.37
CA VAL A 263 -4.86 -35.75 -13.38
C VAL A 263 -4.25 -35.77 -14.79
N SER A 264 -3.28 -34.91 -15.06
CA SER A 264 -2.64 -34.87 -16.38
C SER A 264 -1.84 -36.13 -16.68
N HIS A 265 -1.15 -36.67 -15.68
CA HIS A 265 -0.43 -37.96 -15.84
C HIS A 265 -1.42 -39.10 -16.09
N GLU A 266 -2.50 -39.18 -15.31
CA GLU A 266 -3.52 -40.21 -15.45
C GLU A 266 -4.31 -40.11 -16.79
N LEU A 267 -4.43 -38.92 -17.37
CA LEU A 267 -5.02 -38.72 -18.70
C LEU A 267 -4.03 -39.03 -19.84
N ARG A 268 -2.75 -38.73 -19.68
CA ARG A 268 -1.71 -38.99 -20.72
C ARG A 268 -1.59 -40.46 -21.08
N THR A 269 -1.59 -41.34 -20.10
CA THR A 269 -1.42 -42.79 -20.30
C THR A 269 -2.49 -43.41 -21.21
N PRO A 270 -3.80 -43.28 -20.93
CA PRO A 270 -4.84 -43.81 -21.80
C PRO A 270 -4.85 -43.15 -23.19
N MET A 271 -4.54 -41.86 -23.26
CA MET A 271 -4.49 -41.12 -24.54
C MET A 271 -3.35 -41.63 -25.43
N THR A 272 -2.18 -41.89 -24.86
CA THR A 272 -1.06 -42.50 -25.62
C THR A 272 -1.44 -43.88 -26.13
N SER A 273 -2.13 -44.69 -25.35
CA SER A 273 -2.64 -46.01 -25.77
C SER A 273 -3.67 -45.88 -26.88
N ILE A 274 -4.65 -45.01 -26.76
CA ILE A 274 -5.67 -44.76 -27.80
C ILE A 274 -5.00 -44.31 -29.10
N LYS A 275 -4.08 -43.35 -29.05
CA LYS A 275 -3.35 -42.84 -30.20
C LYS A 275 -2.57 -43.99 -30.86
N GLY A 276 -1.82 -44.78 -30.07
CA GLY A 276 -1.04 -45.92 -30.62
C GLY A 276 -1.92 -46.97 -31.32
N TYR A 277 -3.04 -47.38 -30.73
CA TYR A 277 -3.95 -48.31 -31.38
C TYR A 277 -4.58 -47.76 -32.64
N VAL A 278 -5.02 -46.49 -32.63
CA VAL A 278 -5.56 -45.84 -33.82
C VAL A 278 -4.55 -45.73 -34.95
N GLU A 279 -3.29 -45.41 -34.65
CA GLU A 279 -2.20 -45.35 -35.64
C GLU A 279 -1.89 -46.74 -36.23
N ILE A 280 -1.84 -47.79 -35.39
CA ILE A 280 -1.66 -49.17 -35.85
C ILE A 280 -2.79 -49.58 -36.80
N MET A 281 -4.03 -49.26 -36.46
CA MET A 281 -5.18 -49.55 -37.36
C MET A 281 -5.11 -48.78 -38.65
N LEU A 282 -4.78 -47.49 -38.64
CA LEU A 282 -4.66 -46.63 -39.84
C LEU A 282 -3.52 -47.10 -40.75
N MET A 283 -2.46 -47.68 -40.21
CA MET A 283 -1.36 -48.31 -40.97
C MET A 283 -1.74 -49.63 -41.65
N GLY A 284 -2.95 -50.14 -41.42
CA GLY A 284 -3.42 -51.40 -42.02
C GLY A 284 -2.94 -52.65 -41.31
N ALA A 285 -2.31 -52.59 -40.13
CA ALA A 285 -1.81 -53.73 -39.38
C ALA A 285 -2.90 -54.71 -38.91
N THR A 286 -4.17 -54.26 -38.89
CA THR A 286 -5.34 -55.04 -38.47
C THR A 286 -6.20 -55.49 -39.64
N GLY A 287 -5.73 -55.30 -40.89
CA GLY A 287 -6.46 -55.58 -42.10
C GLY A 287 -6.95 -54.30 -42.81
N ASP A 288 -7.56 -54.49 -44.01
CA ASP A 288 -8.04 -53.36 -44.79
C ASP A 288 -9.23 -52.65 -44.13
N LEU A 289 -9.14 -51.32 -44.06
CA LEU A 289 -10.19 -50.46 -43.51
C LEU A 289 -11.12 -50.00 -44.64
N THR A 290 -12.42 -50.01 -44.37
CA THR A 290 -13.37 -49.30 -45.23
C THR A 290 -13.16 -47.78 -45.13
N THR A 291 -13.59 -47.05 -46.15
CA THR A 291 -13.49 -45.58 -46.14
C THR A 291 -14.13 -44.94 -44.90
N GLN A 292 -15.25 -45.46 -44.47
CA GLN A 292 -15.96 -44.99 -43.26
C GLN A 292 -15.17 -45.30 -41.96
N GLN A 293 -14.58 -46.48 -41.86
CA GLN A 293 -13.74 -46.85 -40.69
C GLN A 293 -12.50 -45.96 -40.60
N ARG A 294 -11.84 -45.73 -41.73
CA ARG A 294 -10.69 -44.85 -41.81
C ARG A 294 -11.06 -43.43 -41.37
N HIS A 295 -12.17 -42.87 -41.84
CA HIS A 295 -12.66 -41.56 -41.44
C HIS A 295 -12.92 -41.50 -39.92
N PHE A 296 -13.58 -42.50 -39.32
CA PHE A 296 -13.81 -42.52 -37.86
C PHE A 296 -12.49 -42.58 -37.07
N LEU A 297 -11.50 -43.39 -37.53
CA LEU A 297 -10.22 -43.44 -36.87
C LEU A 297 -9.43 -42.12 -36.95
N GLU A 298 -9.49 -41.44 -38.09
CA GLU A 298 -8.91 -40.11 -38.23
C GLU A 298 -9.54 -39.09 -37.28
N VAL A 299 -10.86 -39.08 -37.11
CA VAL A 299 -11.56 -38.28 -36.14
C VAL A 299 -11.11 -38.60 -34.70
N VAL A 300 -10.98 -39.87 -34.36
CA VAL A 300 -10.49 -40.29 -33.03
C VAL A 300 -9.04 -39.82 -32.80
N LYS A 301 -8.16 -39.98 -33.82
CA LYS A 301 -6.76 -39.53 -33.77
C LYS A 301 -6.69 -38.04 -33.49
N THR A 302 -7.40 -37.23 -34.28
CA THR A 302 -7.44 -35.76 -34.16
C THR A 302 -7.92 -35.32 -32.78
N ASN A 303 -8.99 -35.94 -32.25
CA ASN A 303 -9.50 -35.61 -30.93
C ASN A 303 -8.52 -36.03 -29.81
N THR A 304 -7.84 -37.15 -29.94
CA THR A 304 -6.83 -37.60 -28.98
C THR A 304 -5.59 -36.67 -28.96
N GLU A 305 -5.15 -36.22 -30.13
CA GLU A 305 -4.09 -35.23 -30.26
C GLU A 305 -4.48 -33.85 -29.64
N ARG A 306 -5.70 -33.41 -29.92
CA ARG A 306 -6.25 -32.19 -29.31
C ARG A 306 -6.28 -32.27 -27.78
N LEU A 307 -6.71 -33.42 -27.24
CA LEU A 307 -6.79 -33.64 -25.80
C LEU A 307 -5.39 -33.65 -25.18
N SER A 308 -4.38 -34.24 -25.89
CA SER A 308 -2.98 -34.23 -25.47
C SER A 308 -2.42 -32.80 -25.35
N VAL A 309 -2.71 -31.95 -26.31
CA VAL A 309 -2.31 -30.53 -26.27
C VAL A 309 -2.98 -29.82 -25.09
N LEU A 310 -4.29 -29.99 -24.89
CA LEU A 310 -5.02 -29.41 -23.78
C LEU A 310 -4.42 -29.77 -22.41
N VAL A 311 -4.12 -31.05 -22.20
CA VAL A 311 -3.54 -31.56 -20.95
C VAL A 311 -2.16 -30.98 -20.71
N ASN A 312 -1.32 -30.89 -21.76
CA ASN A 312 0.02 -30.31 -21.64
C ASN A 312 -0.03 -28.79 -21.39
N ASP A 313 -0.91 -28.05 -22.09
CA ASP A 313 -1.12 -26.63 -21.86
C ASP A 313 -1.57 -26.32 -20.41
N LEU A 314 -2.49 -27.15 -19.88
CA LEU A 314 -2.95 -27.04 -18.51
C LEU A 314 -1.83 -27.29 -17.48
N LEU A 315 -0.98 -28.29 -17.75
CA LEU A 315 0.21 -28.57 -16.95
C LEU A 315 1.20 -27.41 -16.96
N ASP A 316 1.47 -26.85 -18.16
CA ASP A 316 2.40 -25.72 -18.29
C ASP A 316 1.89 -24.51 -17.48
N ILE A 317 0.60 -24.16 -17.61
CA ILE A 317 0.01 -23.08 -16.80
C ILE A 317 0.14 -23.35 -15.30
N SER A 318 -0.22 -24.57 -14.86
CA SER A 318 -0.15 -24.93 -13.44
C SER A 318 1.28 -24.83 -12.87
N ARG A 319 2.29 -25.27 -13.65
CA ARG A 319 3.69 -25.18 -13.25
C ARG A 319 4.20 -23.74 -13.21
N ILE A 320 3.78 -22.92 -14.17
CA ILE A 320 4.13 -21.50 -14.23
C ILE A 320 3.51 -20.74 -13.05
N GLU A 321 2.22 -20.94 -12.77
CA GLU A 321 1.54 -20.34 -11.63
C GLU A 321 2.17 -20.69 -10.28
N ALA A 322 2.61 -21.93 -10.14
CA ALA A 322 3.30 -22.38 -8.94
C ALA A 322 4.76 -21.88 -8.83
N GLY A 323 5.25 -21.07 -9.79
CA GLY A 323 6.64 -20.60 -9.81
C GLY A 323 7.67 -21.72 -9.98
N ARG A 324 7.24 -22.90 -10.48
CA ARG A 324 8.10 -24.10 -10.59
C ARG A 324 8.81 -24.21 -11.93
N VAL A 325 8.55 -23.29 -12.86
CA VAL A 325 9.25 -23.23 -14.15
C VAL A 325 10.50 -22.40 -13.97
N THR A 326 11.64 -23.03 -14.07
CA THR A 326 12.95 -22.38 -14.18
C THR A 326 13.39 -22.43 -15.63
N LEU A 327 13.69 -21.26 -16.23
CA LEU A 327 14.19 -21.19 -17.59
C LEU A 327 15.65 -21.61 -17.64
N SER A 328 16.01 -22.43 -18.62
CA SER A 328 17.40 -22.72 -18.98
C SER A 328 17.88 -21.67 -19.99
N VAL A 329 18.21 -20.48 -19.48
CA VAL A 329 18.58 -19.34 -20.33
C VAL A 329 19.98 -19.52 -20.87
N LEU A 330 20.09 -19.66 -22.20
CA LEU A 330 21.33 -19.80 -22.94
C LEU A 330 21.30 -18.90 -24.18
N PRO A 331 22.45 -18.53 -24.77
CA PRO A 331 22.48 -17.87 -26.06
C PRO A 331 21.86 -18.76 -27.15
N LEU A 332 20.87 -18.25 -27.87
CA LEU A 332 20.20 -18.97 -28.94
C LEU A 332 20.00 -18.12 -30.21
N SER A 333 19.83 -18.81 -31.34
CA SER A 333 19.51 -18.17 -32.62
C SER A 333 18.01 -18.28 -32.90
N LEU A 334 17.31 -17.14 -32.91
CA LEU A 334 15.89 -17.08 -33.24
C LEU A 334 15.59 -17.54 -34.67
N VAL A 335 16.48 -17.23 -35.62
CA VAL A 335 16.34 -17.64 -37.03
C VAL A 335 16.32 -19.16 -37.14
N LYS A 336 17.24 -19.86 -36.45
CA LYS A 336 17.28 -21.31 -36.47
C LYS A 336 15.99 -21.93 -35.93
N ILE A 337 15.49 -21.43 -34.80
CA ILE A 337 14.24 -21.94 -34.21
C ILE A 337 13.05 -21.64 -35.14
N ALA A 338 12.97 -20.45 -35.71
CA ALA A 338 11.91 -20.08 -36.65
C ALA A 338 11.90 -20.96 -37.88
N GLU A 339 13.08 -21.27 -38.47
CA GLU A 339 13.18 -22.17 -39.60
C GLU A 339 12.77 -23.64 -39.30
N GLU A 340 13.12 -24.11 -38.10
CA GLU A 340 12.69 -25.42 -37.64
C GLU A 340 11.17 -25.51 -37.50
N VAL A 341 10.53 -24.48 -36.87
CA VAL A 341 9.06 -24.38 -36.75
C VAL A 341 8.40 -24.24 -38.13
N ALA A 342 8.97 -23.43 -39.02
CA ALA A 342 8.46 -23.28 -40.37
C ALA A 342 8.55 -24.59 -41.16
N ALA A 343 9.63 -25.35 -41.03
CA ALA A 343 9.79 -26.66 -41.70
C ALA A 343 8.74 -27.68 -41.20
N ASP A 344 8.46 -27.72 -39.93
CA ASP A 344 7.42 -28.61 -39.38
C ASP A 344 6.03 -28.25 -39.94
N LEU A 345 5.69 -26.93 -40.03
CA LEU A 345 4.42 -26.52 -40.59
C LEU A 345 4.32 -26.70 -42.10
N ARG A 346 5.41 -26.53 -42.85
CA ARG A 346 5.44 -26.84 -44.30
C ARG A 346 5.14 -28.34 -44.53
N ARG A 347 5.71 -29.25 -43.72
CA ARG A 347 5.41 -30.68 -43.75
C ARG A 347 3.93 -30.92 -43.47
N ARG A 348 3.38 -30.34 -42.39
CA ARG A 348 1.97 -30.46 -42.02
C ARG A 348 1.04 -29.94 -43.11
N SER A 349 1.35 -28.79 -43.74
CA SER A 349 0.62 -28.22 -44.84
C SER A 349 0.52 -29.21 -46.05
N SER A 350 1.60 -29.94 -46.33
CA SER A 350 1.61 -30.95 -47.38
C SER A 350 0.77 -32.17 -47.02
N GLU A 351 0.80 -32.62 -45.75
CA GLU A 351 0.03 -33.76 -45.27
C GLU A 351 -1.48 -33.46 -45.22
N GLU A 352 -1.87 -32.25 -44.82
CA GLU A 352 -3.28 -31.83 -44.69
C GLU A 352 -3.87 -31.34 -46.02
N ASN A 353 -3.11 -31.30 -47.09
CA ASN A 353 -3.50 -30.69 -48.39
C ASN A 353 -4.06 -29.24 -48.22
N LYS A 354 -3.61 -28.51 -47.23
CA LYS A 354 -3.91 -27.10 -46.99
C LYS A 354 -2.73 -26.25 -47.50
N PRO A 355 -2.74 -25.74 -48.75
CA PRO A 355 -1.59 -25.08 -49.36
C PRO A 355 -1.36 -23.68 -48.74
N ILE A 356 -0.68 -23.63 -47.60
CA ILE A 356 -0.24 -22.38 -46.97
C ILE A 356 1.29 -22.36 -46.99
N ARG A 357 1.85 -21.25 -47.47
CA ARG A 357 3.30 -21.02 -47.46
C ARG A 357 3.71 -20.49 -46.08
N VAL A 358 4.82 -20.98 -45.54
CA VAL A 358 5.44 -20.42 -44.34
C VAL A 358 6.83 -19.93 -44.71
N GLU A 359 7.04 -18.62 -44.57
CA GLU A 359 8.25 -17.92 -44.97
C GLU A 359 8.93 -17.32 -43.72
N VAL A 360 10.25 -17.43 -43.64
CA VAL A 360 11.07 -16.80 -42.62
C VAL A 360 11.93 -15.74 -43.29
N GLU A 361 11.79 -14.51 -42.85
CA GLU A 361 12.59 -13.35 -43.28
C GLU A 361 13.41 -12.86 -42.10
N SER A 362 14.70 -12.73 -42.26
CA SER A 362 15.59 -12.20 -41.21
C SER A 362 16.49 -11.11 -41.74
N ALA A 363 16.95 -10.22 -40.85
CA ALA A 363 18.05 -9.34 -41.19
C ALA A 363 19.32 -10.15 -41.49
N ASP A 364 20.23 -9.59 -42.28
CA ASP A 364 21.48 -10.27 -42.69
C ASP A 364 22.35 -10.73 -41.52
N TRP A 365 22.28 -9.99 -40.44
CA TRP A 365 22.99 -10.33 -39.18
C TRP A 365 22.12 -10.03 -37.99
N LEU A 366 22.04 -11.01 -37.10
CA LEU A 366 21.31 -10.91 -35.83
C LEU A 366 22.17 -11.47 -34.69
N PRO A 367 22.33 -10.72 -33.59
CA PRO A 367 22.99 -11.24 -32.43
C PRO A 367 22.18 -12.37 -31.78
N PRO A 368 22.80 -13.29 -31.05
CA PRO A 368 22.10 -14.28 -30.27
C PRO A 368 21.28 -13.62 -29.17
N VAL A 369 20.10 -14.16 -28.86
CA VAL A 369 19.26 -13.73 -27.74
C VAL A 369 19.43 -14.65 -26.55
N SER A 370 19.20 -14.10 -25.35
CA SER A 370 19.21 -14.86 -24.10
C SER A 370 17.85 -15.53 -23.90
N GLY A 371 17.79 -16.87 -23.90
CA GLY A 371 16.52 -17.54 -23.73
C GLY A 371 16.63 -19.06 -23.59
N ASP A 372 15.51 -19.67 -23.22
CA ASP A 372 15.29 -21.12 -23.22
C ASP A 372 14.76 -21.56 -24.59
N SER A 373 15.56 -22.35 -25.31
CA SER A 373 15.30 -22.75 -26.69
C SER A 373 13.97 -23.51 -26.84
N GLU A 374 13.60 -24.37 -25.89
CA GLU A 374 12.34 -25.12 -25.96
C GLU A 374 11.14 -24.21 -25.74
N ARG A 375 11.23 -23.27 -24.81
CA ARG A 375 10.16 -22.33 -24.51
C ARG A 375 9.98 -21.30 -25.60
N VAL A 376 11.07 -20.81 -26.17
CA VAL A 376 11.00 -19.92 -27.36
C VAL A 376 10.40 -20.64 -28.56
N ARG A 377 10.78 -21.91 -28.81
CA ARG A 377 10.16 -22.76 -29.84
C ARG A 377 8.65 -22.91 -29.59
N GLN A 378 8.23 -23.13 -28.34
CA GLN A 378 6.82 -23.24 -27.96
C GLN A 378 6.05 -21.96 -28.31
N VAL A 379 6.58 -20.78 -27.98
CA VAL A 379 6.00 -19.48 -28.34
C VAL A 379 5.83 -19.36 -29.85
N LEU A 380 6.89 -19.59 -30.61
CA LEU A 380 6.85 -19.53 -32.08
C LEU A 380 5.85 -20.52 -32.66
N THR A 381 5.81 -21.75 -32.16
CA THR A 381 4.86 -22.79 -32.59
C THR A 381 3.43 -22.32 -32.37
N HIS A 382 3.10 -21.75 -31.21
CA HIS A 382 1.76 -21.23 -30.94
C HIS A 382 1.37 -20.12 -31.90
N LEU A 383 2.24 -19.13 -32.14
CA LEU A 383 1.95 -17.99 -32.99
C LEU A 383 1.85 -18.40 -34.46
N VAL A 384 2.78 -19.18 -34.97
CA VAL A 384 2.80 -19.60 -36.40
C VAL A 384 1.66 -20.58 -36.68
N THR A 385 1.33 -21.50 -35.72
CA THR A 385 0.18 -22.40 -35.87
C THR A 385 -1.15 -21.62 -35.88
N ASN A 386 -1.28 -20.57 -35.07
CA ASN A 386 -2.44 -19.70 -35.11
C ASN A 386 -2.56 -19.04 -36.50
N GLY A 387 -1.49 -18.46 -37.02
CA GLY A 387 -1.46 -17.91 -38.39
C GLY A 387 -1.87 -18.94 -39.46
N TYR A 388 -1.36 -20.17 -39.37
CA TYR A 388 -1.71 -21.28 -40.25
C TYR A 388 -3.19 -21.67 -40.12
N ASN A 389 -3.69 -21.80 -38.93
CA ASN A 389 -5.06 -22.29 -38.69
C ASN A 389 -6.13 -21.29 -39.16
N TYR A 390 -5.90 -20.00 -38.96
CA TYR A 390 -6.90 -18.95 -39.25
C TYR A 390 -6.73 -18.26 -40.60
N SER A 391 -5.72 -18.65 -41.35
CA SER A 391 -5.53 -18.16 -42.73
C SER A 391 -6.23 -19.02 -43.78
N PRO A 392 -6.72 -18.42 -44.87
CA PRO A 392 -7.32 -19.15 -45.96
C PRO A 392 -6.24 -19.94 -46.73
N GLU A 393 -6.71 -20.91 -47.55
CA GLU A 393 -5.84 -21.66 -48.46
C GLU A 393 -5.12 -20.71 -49.44
N ASN A 394 -3.94 -21.11 -49.91
CA ASN A 394 -3.06 -20.33 -50.78
C ASN A 394 -2.53 -19.03 -50.19
N SER A 395 -2.64 -18.82 -48.88
CA SER A 395 -2.07 -17.66 -48.21
C SER A 395 -0.62 -17.90 -47.75
N THR A 396 0.00 -16.87 -47.15
CA THR A 396 1.35 -16.94 -46.63
C THR A 396 1.37 -16.49 -45.17
N VAL A 397 1.93 -17.32 -44.28
CA VAL A 397 2.30 -16.92 -42.92
C VAL A 397 3.79 -16.54 -42.96
N ARG A 398 4.09 -15.33 -42.56
CA ARG A 398 5.45 -14.79 -42.59
C ARG A 398 5.98 -14.50 -41.21
N VAL A 399 7.17 -15.01 -40.91
CA VAL A 399 7.90 -14.75 -39.67
C VAL A 399 9.04 -13.79 -40.01
N LYS A 400 8.97 -12.57 -39.49
CA LYS A 400 10.01 -11.55 -39.66
C LYS A 400 10.81 -11.40 -38.38
N ILE A 401 12.15 -11.39 -38.49
CA ILE A 401 13.06 -11.29 -37.37
C ILE A 401 14.04 -10.14 -37.61
N PHE A 402 14.03 -9.14 -36.74
CA PHE A 402 14.84 -7.93 -36.91
C PHE A 402 15.18 -7.29 -35.57
N PRO A 403 16.23 -6.45 -35.51
CA PRO A 403 16.58 -5.73 -34.28
C PRO A 403 15.50 -4.71 -33.91
N SER A 404 15.18 -4.63 -32.61
CA SER A 404 14.27 -3.63 -32.04
C SER A 404 15.01 -2.81 -30.99
N GLY A 405 15.70 -1.74 -31.45
CA GLY A 405 16.63 -0.99 -30.64
C GLY A 405 18.02 -1.67 -30.53
N GLU A 406 18.76 -1.37 -29.46
CA GLU A 406 20.12 -1.88 -29.27
C GLU A 406 20.16 -3.22 -28.51
N ASP A 407 19.21 -3.47 -27.63
CA ASP A 407 19.24 -4.57 -26.67
C ASP A 407 18.19 -5.67 -26.91
N GLU A 408 17.31 -5.54 -27.91
CA GLU A 408 16.22 -6.50 -28.16
C GLU A 408 16.15 -6.95 -29.64
N ILE A 409 15.73 -8.18 -29.86
CA ILE A 409 15.33 -8.69 -31.18
C ILE A 409 13.81 -8.86 -31.17
N GLN A 410 13.15 -8.35 -32.20
CA GLN A 410 11.72 -8.50 -32.44
C GLN A 410 11.44 -9.61 -33.43
N VAL A 411 10.38 -10.36 -33.14
CA VAL A 411 9.81 -11.35 -34.06
C VAL A 411 8.36 -10.97 -34.34
N ASP A 412 8.03 -10.82 -35.60
CA ASP A 412 6.66 -10.60 -36.08
C ASP A 412 6.17 -11.84 -36.82
N VAL A 413 5.04 -12.39 -36.42
CA VAL A 413 4.32 -13.44 -37.13
C VAL A 413 3.11 -12.79 -37.78
N ILE A 414 3.13 -12.74 -39.11
CA ILE A 414 2.16 -12.03 -39.95
C ILE A 414 1.31 -13.06 -40.69
N ASP A 415 0.01 -13.01 -40.55
CA ASP A 415 -0.96 -13.81 -41.27
C ASP A 415 -1.92 -12.96 -42.11
N ASN A 416 -2.58 -13.58 -43.07
CA ASN A 416 -3.65 -12.98 -43.90
C ASN A 416 -5.01 -13.63 -43.59
N GLY A 417 -5.24 -13.92 -42.31
CA GLY A 417 -6.40 -14.65 -41.82
C GLY A 417 -7.63 -13.78 -41.61
N ILE A 418 -8.51 -14.27 -40.76
CA ILE A 418 -9.80 -13.63 -40.44
C ILE A 418 -9.65 -12.32 -39.67
N GLY A 419 -8.46 -12.01 -39.14
CA GLY A 419 -8.27 -10.89 -38.21
C GLY A 419 -8.87 -11.15 -36.85
N ILE A 420 -8.79 -10.15 -35.97
CA ILE A 420 -9.30 -10.21 -34.57
C ILE A 420 -10.29 -9.08 -34.36
N GLU A 421 -11.55 -9.43 -34.14
CA GLU A 421 -12.62 -8.44 -33.97
C GLU A 421 -12.32 -7.54 -32.76
N PRO A 422 -12.67 -6.22 -32.82
CA PRO A 422 -12.37 -5.27 -31.73
C PRO A 422 -12.86 -5.70 -30.34
N ARG A 423 -14.01 -6.40 -30.28
CA ARG A 423 -14.58 -6.92 -29.03
C ARG A 423 -13.73 -8.01 -28.38
N ASP A 424 -12.95 -8.76 -29.18
CA ASP A 424 -12.12 -9.87 -28.72
C ASP A 424 -10.69 -9.44 -28.38
N GLN A 425 -10.24 -8.29 -28.94
CA GLN A 425 -8.86 -7.81 -28.81
C GLN A 425 -8.40 -7.64 -27.36
N SER A 426 -9.27 -7.21 -26.44
CA SER A 426 -8.93 -7.02 -25.02
C SER A 426 -8.69 -8.31 -24.24
N ARG A 427 -9.11 -9.46 -24.79
CA ARG A 427 -9.10 -10.75 -24.09
C ARG A 427 -8.30 -11.87 -24.75
N ILE A 428 -7.66 -11.63 -25.90
CA ILE A 428 -6.98 -12.71 -26.66
C ILE A 428 -5.83 -13.37 -25.90
N PHE A 429 -5.20 -12.67 -24.97
CA PHE A 429 -4.17 -13.22 -24.08
C PHE A 429 -4.74 -13.78 -22.76
N GLN A 430 -6.06 -13.72 -22.57
CA GLN A 430 -6.69 -14.34 -21.40
C GLN A 430 -6.84 -15.85 -21.62
N ARG A 431 -6.81 -16.61 -20.54
CA ARG A 431 -6.94 -18.07 -20.57
C ARG A 431 -8.33 -18.47 -21.05
N PHE A 432 -8.38 -19.54 -21.84
CA PHE A 432 -9.61 -20.07 -22.44
C PHE A 432 -10.36 -19.08 -23.33
N SER A 433 -9.74 -17.97 -23.67
CA SER A 433 -10.32 -16.98 -24.58
C SER A 433 -10.30 -17.51 -26.01
N ARG A 434 -11.46 -17.50 -26.65
CA ARG A 434 -11.65 -17.81 -28.06
C ARG A 434 -12.61 -16.79 -28.66
N GLY A 435 -12.39 -16.40 -29.93
CA GLY A 435 -13.33 -15.54 -30.64
C GLY A 435 -14.62 -16.29 -31.00
N ASP A 436 -15.66 -15.55 -31.31
CA ASP A 436 -16.98 -16.08 -31.66
C ASP A 436 -17.13 -16.35 -33.17
N ASP A 437 -16.07 -16.14 -33.97
CA ASP A 437 -16.09 -16.42 -35.41
C ASP A 437 -16.28 -17.94 -35.63
N PRO A 438 -17.16 -18.35 -36.60
CA PRO A 438 -17.40 -19.76 -36.91
C PRO A 438 -16.11 -20.57 -37.17
N LEU A 439 -15.15 -19.97 -37.91
CA LEU A 439 -13.87 -20.61 -38.17
C LEU A 439 -13.06 -20.87 -36.90
N VAL A 440 -13.11 -19.95 -35.93
CA VAL A 440 -12.46 -20.13 -34.62
C VAL A 440 -13.13 -21.24 -33.83
N LEU A 441 -14.45 -21.35 -33.90
CA LEU A 441 -15.23 -22.39 -33.20
C LEU A 441 -14.97 -23.77 -33.78
N GLU A 442 -14.89 -23.88 -35.13
CA GLU A 442 -14.62 -25.13 -35.85
C GLU A 442 -13.13 -25.54 -35.74
N THR A 443 -12.22 -24.59 -35.67
CA THR A 443 -10.78 -24.86 -35.57
C THR A 443 -10.43 -25.43 -34.19
N ALA A 444 -9.63 -26.50 -34.19
CA ALA A 444 -9.16 -27.06 -32.96
C ALA A 444 -8.24 -26.07 -32.21
N GLY A 445 -8.62 -25.70 -31.00
CA GLY A 445 -7.82 -24.79 -30.15
C GLY A 445 -8.24 -24.85 -28.69
N THR A 446 -7.29 -24.64 -27.78
CA THR A 446 -7.48 -24.69 -26.31
C THR A 446 -7.85 -23.33 -25.74
N GLY A 447 -7.51 -22.24 -26.44
CA GLY A 447 -7.56 -20.87 -25.92
C GLY A 447 -6.47 -20.60 -24.86
N LEU A 448 -5.45 -21.48 -24.74
CA LEU A 448 -4.38 -21.35 -23.77
C LEU A 448 -3.04 -20.93 -24.39
N GLY A 449 -2.82 -21.23 -25.66
CA GLY A 449 -1.53 -21.01 -26.33
C GLY A 449 -1.03 -19.57 -26.27
N LEU A 450 -1.90 -18.58 -26.53
CA LEU A 450 -1.53 -17.16 -26.44
C LEU A 450 -1.24 -16.71 -25.00
N ALA A 451 -2.01 -17.20 -24.04
CA ALA A 451 -1.77 -16.91 -22.64
C ALA A 451 -0.42 -17.49 -22.16
N ILE A 452 -0.11 -18.72 -22.55
CA ILE A 452 1.19 -19.36 -22.28
C ILE A 452 2.31 -18.57 -22.97
N SER A 453 2.14 -18.21 -24.22
CA SER A 453 3.14 -17.42 -24.97
C SER A 453 3.45 -16.11 -24.29
N LYS A 454 2.43 -15.41 -23.77
CA LYS A 454 2.63 -14.17 -23.04
C LYS A 454 3.47 -14.37 -21.81
N ILE A 455 3.15 -15.36 -20.97
CA ILE A 455 3.87 -15.61 -19.73
C ILE A 455 5.33 -16.03 -20.05
N LEU A 456 5.53 -16.90 -21.03
CA LEU A 456 6.87 -17.34 -21.42
C LEU A 456 7.75 -16.19 -21.92
N VAL A 457 7.20 -15.30 -22.75
CA VAL A 457 7.92 -14.10 -23.22
C VAL A 457 8.25 -13.16 -22.07
N GLU A 458 7.30 -12.90 -21.15
CA GLU A 458 7.52 -12.06 -19.98
C GLU A 458 8.56 -12.67 -19.01
N MET A 459 8.59 -14.00 -18.85
CA MET A 459 9.64 -14.69 -18.08
C MET A 459 11.04 -14.55 -18.69
N HIS A 460 11.13 -14.33 -20.01
CA HIS A 460 12.38 -14.01 -20.71
C HIS A 460 12.72 -12.52 -20.69
N HIS A 461 11.99 -11.72 -19.92
CA HIS A 461 12.12 -10.25 -19.87
C HIS A 461 11.79 -9.55 -21.20
N GLY A 462 11.03 -10.21 -22.08
CA GLY A 462 10.53 -9.69 -23.33
C GLY A 462 9.13 -9.10 -23.22
N ARG A 463 8.59 -8.66 -24.34
CA ARG A 463 7.22 -8.13 -24.48
C ARG A 463 6.51 -8.84 -25.62
N ILE A 464 5.20 -9.06 -25.52
CA ILE A 464 4.36 -9.62 -26.58
C ILE A 464 3.13 -8.75 -26.78
N TRP A 465 2.78 -8.51 -28.03
CA TRP A 465 1.59 -7.74 -28.43
C TRP A 465 1.08 -8.22 -29.79
N PHE A 466 0.00 -7.63 -30.26
CA PHE A 466 -0.54 -7.89 -31.57
C PHE A 466 -1.07 -6.61 -32.21
N HIS A 467 -1.27 -6.65 -33.52
CA HIS A 467 -1.99 -5.65 -34.29
C HIS A 467 -2.94 -6.36 -35.23
N SER A 468 -4.22 -5.93 -35.29
CA SER A 468 -5.20 -6.41 -36.23
C SER A 468 -6.27 -5.33 -36.47
N SER A 469 -6.64 -5.09 -37.72
CA SER A 469 -7.72 -4.17 -38.09
C SER A 469 -9.12 -4.73 -37.76
N GLY A 470 -9.23 -6.04 -37.51
CA GLY A 470 -10.50 -6.74 -37.38
C GLY A 470 -11.22 -7.01 -38.69
N VAL A 471 -10.58 -6.70 -39.84
CA VAL A 471 -11.14 -6.94 -41.18
C VAL A 471 -10.70 -8.30 -41.70
N ARG A 472 -11.67 -9.11 -42.13
CA ARG A 472 -11.39 -10.46 -42.64
C ARG A 472 -10.55 -10.37 -43.95
N GLY A 473 -9.45 -11.12 -43.98
CA GLY A 473 -8.49 -11.12 -45.11
C GLY A 473 -7.31 -10.15 -44.92
N GLU A 474 -7.39 -9.19 -44.01
CA GLU A 474 -6.24 -8.36 -43.65
C GLU A 474 -5.34 -9.03 -42.60
N GLY A 475 -5.88 -10.00 -41.85
CA GLY A 475 -5.16 -10.84 -40.91
C GLY A 475 -4.72 -10.15 -39.63
N SER A 476 -3.64 -10.67 -39.05
CA SER A 476 -3.08 -10.18 -37.81
C SER A 476 -1.55 -10.22 -37.81
N VAL A 477 -0.94 -9.38 -37.00
CA VAL A 477 0.49 -9.40 -36.72
C VAL A 477 0.65 -9.63 -35.23
N PHE A 478 1.25 -10.76 -34.86
CA PHE A 478 1.65 -11.04 -33.50
C PHE A 478 3.15 -10.78 -33.36
N SER A 479 3.51 -9.93 -32.42
CA SER A 479 4.88 -9.47 -32.21
C SER A 479 5.37 -9.81 -30.81
N PHE A 480 6.62 -10.25 -30.69
CA PHE A 480 7.28 -10.34 -29.39
C PHE A 480 8.75 -9.95 -29.47
N THR A 481 9.33 -9.53 -28.35
CA THR A 481 10.76 -9.22 -28.22
C THR A 481 11.45 -10.16 -27.26
N LEU A 482 12.75 -10.37 -27.47
CA LEU A 482 13.64 -11.03 -26.52
C LEU A 482 14.93 -10.23 -26.38
N PRO A 483 15.56 -10.21 -25.17
CA PRO A 483 16.80 -9.48 -24.95
C PRO A 483 17.97 -10.16 -25.65
N VAL A 484 18.86 -9.33 -26.22
CA VAL A 484 20.13 -9.76 -26.80
C VAL A 484 21.03 -10.28 -25.68
N THR A 485 21.79 -11.32 -25.98
CA THR A 485 22.81 -11.82 -25.06
C THR A 485 23.92 -10.78 -24.92
N LYS A 486 24.08 -10.20 -23.73
CA LYS A 486 25.24 -9.35 -23.43
C LYS A 486 26.46 -10.27 -23.34
N VAL A 487 27.32 -10.22 -24.33
CA VAL A 487 28.66 -10.84 -24.23
C VAL A 487 29.43 -9.97 -23.23
N GLU A 488 29.68 -10.48 -22.03
CA GLU A 488 30.66 -9.85 -21.16
C GLU A 488 32.00 -9.89 -21.91
N GLU A 489 32.47 -8.72 -22.34
CA GLU A 489 33.85 -8.53 -22.81
C GLU A 489 34.79 -8.76 -21.62
N GLY A 490 35.21 -10.01 -21.43
CA GLY A 490 36.10 -10.31 -20.32
C GLY A 490 36.39 -11.78 -20.12
N GLN A 491 36.92 -12.47 -21.15
CA GLN A 491 37.85 -13.60 -21.01
C GLN A 491 38.43 -13.91 -22.39
N ALA A 492 39.45 -13.13 -22.78
CA ALA A 492 40.42 -13.49 -23.80
C ALA A 492 41.79 -13.70 -23.12
#